data_81fdb39def167fe7ca7e08c6f393a6c3
#
_entry.id   81fdb39def167fe7ca7e08c6f393a6c3
#
_cell.length_a   1.000
_cell.length_b   1.000
_cell.length_c   1.000
_cell.angle_alpha   90.00
_cell.angle_beta   90.00
_cell.angle_gamma   90.00
#
_symmetry.space_group_name_H-M   'P 1'
#
loop_
_entity.id
_entity.type
_entity.pdbx_description
1 polymer ?
#
loop_
_entity_poly.entity_id
_entity_poly.type
_entity_poly.pdbx_seq_one_letter_code
_entity_poly.pdbx_strand_id
1 'polypeptide(L)'
;MNDFSRQDHWDKVYTTRGENQVSWFQETPAPSLELIGHVGAIRSSAIIDIGGGASRLVDCLVGQGYEDVTVLDLSAAALASAQSRLGDKANRVKWIAADVTAWEPTRVYDLWHDRAAVHFLTESADKAAYVSRLKAAVKPGGSVIIGTFAPDGPERCSGLIVSRYDAASLAATLGCGFELIDTRRHEHTTPSGVTQRFQFSTFRRGPDR
;
A
#
# COMPACT_ATOMS: atom_id res chain seq x y z
N MET A 1 -8.82 -20.06 22.50
CA MET A 1 -8.00 -19.59 21.39
C MET A 1 -8.32 -18.13 21.21
N ASN A 2 -7.36 -17.22 21.42
CA ASN A 2 -7.59 -15.81 21.11
C ASN A 2 -7.69 -15.72 19.60
N ASP A 3 -8.90 -15.46 19.12
CA ASP A 3 -9.13 -15.17 17.69
C ASP A 3 -8.48 -13.80 17.43
N PHE A 4 -7.23 -13.83 16.93
CA PHE A 4 -6.47 -12.62 16.65
C PHE A 4 -7.01 -12.04 15.35
N SER A 5 -7.88 -11.04 15.47
CA SER A 5 -8.34 -10.28 14.32
C SER A 5 -7.26 -9.29 13.88
N ARG A 6 -6.84 -9.36 12.61
CA ARG A 6 -5.93 -8.36 12.00
C ARG A 6 -6.53 -6.95 12.13
N GLN A 7 -7.84 -6.83 11.98
CA GLN A 7 -8.54 -5.56 12.10
C GLN A 7 -8.41 -4.97 13.50
N ASP A 8 -8.67 -5.77 14.56
CA ASP A 8 -8.57 -5.31 15.95
C ASP A 8 -7.16 -4.85 16.30
N HIS A 9 -6.14 -5.53 15.75
CA HIS A 9 -4.75 -5.11 15.93
C HIS A 9 -4.51 -3.71 15.36
N TRP A 10 -4.90 -3.47 14.11
CA TRP A 10 -4.67 -2.18 13.44
C TRP A 10 -5.52 -1.07 14.04
N ASP A 11 -6.79 -1.32 14.35
CA ASP A 11 -7.63 -0.34 15.03
C ASP A 11 -7.03 0.05 16.38
N LYS A 12 -6.50 -0.92 17.15
CA LYS A 12 -5.78 -0.64 18.40
C LYS A 12 -4.53 0.21 18.17
N VAL A 13 -3.74 -0.09 17.15
CA VAL A 13 -2.52 0.68 16.83
C VAL A 13 -2.89 2.15 16.57
N TYR A 14 -3.88 2.41 15.71
CA TYR A 14 -4.24 3.77 15.32
C TYR A 14 -5.09 4.54 16.35
N THR A 15 -5.71 3.84 17.30
CA THR A 15 -6.40 4.50 18.43
C THR A 15 -5.48 4.80 19.62
N THR A 16 -4.34 4.09 19.73
CA THR A 16 -3.41 4.24 20.86
C THR A 16 -2.15 5.01 20.55
N ARG A 17 -1.79 5.18 19.27
CA ARG A 17 -0.58 5.88 18.84
C ARG A 17 -0.92 7.02 17.90
N GLY A 18 -0.26 8.16 18.08
CA GLY A 18 -0.31 9.25 17.11
C GLY A 18 0.31 8.83 15.76
N GLU A 19 -0.13 9.44 14.67
CA GLU A 19 0.33 9.11 13.31
C GLU A 19 1.86 9.20 13.15
N ASN A 20 2.51 10.15 13.84
CA ASN A 20 3.95 10.38 13.82
C ASN A 20 4.74 9.47 14.78
N GLN A 21 4.08 8.57 15.50
CA GLN A 21 4.72 7.63 16.43
C GLN A 21 4.86 6.23 15.86
N VAL A 22 4.25 5.97 14.71
CA VAL A 22 4.36 4.66 14.05
C VAL A 22 5.64 4.56 13.22
N SER A 23 6.26 3.39 13.18
CA SER A 23 7.57 3.20 12.55
C SER A 23 7.60 3.44 11.03
N TRP A 24 6.46 3.40 10.36
CA TRP A 24 6.32 3.63 8.92
C TRP A 24 5.93 5.08 8.57
N PHE A 25 5.82 5.96 9.55
CA PHE A 25 5.50 7.37 9.30
C PHE A 25 6.53 8.03 8.39
N GLN A 26 6.05 8.76 7.41
CA GLN A 26 6.82 9.64 6.54
C GLN A 26 6.09 10.97 6.39
N GLU A 27 6.75 12.07 6.71
CA GLU A 27 6.23 13.43 6.46
C GLU A 27 5.96 13.63 4.97
N THR A 28 6.94 13.21 4.15
CA THR A 28 6.81 13.18 2.70
C THR A 28 7.11 11.77 2.20
N PRO A 29 6.14 11.05 1.61
CA PRO A 29 6.33 9.70 1.08
C PRO A 29 7.05 9.76 -0.29
N ALA A 30 8.27 10.33 -0.30
CA ALA A 30 9.03 10.63 -1.50
C ALA A 30 9.20 9.45 -2.45
N PRO A 31 9.60 8.22 -2.01
CA PRO A 31 9.74 7.10 -2.92
C PRO A 31 8.44 6.76 -3.67
N SER A 32 7.31 6.79 -2.95
CA SER A 32 6.01 6.52 -3.56
C SER A 32 5.63 7.58 -4.59
N LEU A 33 5.79 8.86 -4.26
CA LEU A 33 5.47 9.98 -5.17
C LEU A 33 6.35 9.96 -6.43
N GLU A 34 7.64 9.72 -6.27
CA GLU A 34 8.57 9.62 -7.39
C GLU A 34 8.19 8.47 -8.33
N LEU A 35 7.87 7.28 -7.77
CA LEU A 35 7.48 6.12 -8.56
C LEU A 35 6.14 6.33 -9.27
N ILE A 36 5.17 6.97 -8.62
CA ILE A 36 3.88 7.36 -9.23
C ILE A 36 4.12 8.28 -10.43
N GLY A 37 5.01 9.27 -10.29
CA GLY A 37 5.41 10.11 -11.41
C GLY A 37 6.15 9.35 -12.52
N HIS A 38 7.04 8.42 -12.16
CA HIS A 38 7.83 7.60 -13.09
C HIS A 38 6.98 6.69 -13.99
N VAL A 39 5.90 6.13 -13.44
CA VAL A 39 4.98 5.30 -14.24
C VAL A 39 4.07 6.12 -15.16
N GLY A 40 4.21 7.45 -15.14
CA GLY A 40 3.45 8.36 -15.99
C GLY A 40 2.01 8.59 -15.55
N ALA A 41 1.70 8.44 -14.25
CA ALA A 41 0.38 8.77 -13.73
C ALA A 41 0.07 10.25 -13.92
N ILE A 42 -1.08 10.55 -14.52
CA ILE A 42 -1.59 11.92 -14.73
C ILE A 42 -2.70 12.24 -13.72
N ARG A 43 -3.11 13.49 -13.63
CA ARG A 43 -4.10 13.95 -12.65
C ARG A 43 -5.43 13.19 -12.70
N SER A 44 -5.85 12.75 -13.88
CA SER A 44 -7.07 11.95 -14.09
C SER A 44 -6.87 10.45 -13.91
N SER A 45 -5.64 9.98 -13.61
CA SER A 45 -5.39 8.56 -13.36
C SER A 45 -6.15 8.09 -12.12
N ALA A 46 -6.84 6.97 -12.25
CA ALA A 46 -7.48 6.31 -11.13
C ALA A 46 -6.42 5.56 -10.28
N ILE A 47 -6.17 6.03 -9.08
CA ILE A 47 -5.15 5.50 -8.16
C ILE A 47 -5.84 4.84 -6.97
N ILE A 48 -5.40 3.64 -6.59
CA ILE A 48 -5.77 3.02 -5.33
C ILE A 48 -4.52 2.80 -4.46
N ASP A 49 -4.58 3.27 -3.21
CA ASP A 49 -3.55 3.09 -2.17
C ASP A 49 -4.01 2.03 -1.17
N ILE A 50 -3.34 0.89 -1.15
CA ILE A 50 -3.67 -0.26 -0.32
C ILE A 50 -2.90 -0.20 1.01
N GLY A 51 -3.63 -0.34 2.10
CA GLY A 51 -3.07 -0.14 3.44
C GLY A 51 -2.64 1.31 3.63
N GLY A 52 -3.28 2.25 2.91
CA GLY A 52 -2.93 3.66 2.96
C GLY A 52 -3.16 4.29 4.34
N GLY A 53 -4.15 3.80 5.09
CA GLY A 53 -4.38 4.14 6.48
C GLY A 53 -4.26 5.63 6.77
N ALA A 54 -3.43 5.99 7.76
CA ALA A 54 -3.10 7.37 8.10
C ALA A 54 -1.89 7.92 7.32
N SER A 55 -1.44 7.26 6.25
CA SER A 55 -0.33 7.72 5.39
C SER A 55 -0.58 9.12 4.81
N ARG A 56 0.49 9.89 4.66
CA ARG A 56 0.44 11.21 4.01
C ARG A 56 0.49 11.16 2.47
N LEU A 57 0.50 9.96 1.89
CA LEU A 57 0.47 9.83 0.43
C LEU A 57 -0.80 10.45 -0.15
N VAL A 58 -1.95 10.19 0.45
CA VAL A 58 -3.24 10.75 0.01
C VAL A 58 -3.26 12.27 0.06
N ASP A 59 -2.64 12.89 1.10
CA ASP A 59 -2.53 14.34 1.22
C ASP A 59 -1.71 14.93 0.06
N CYS A 60 -0.60 14.29 -0.26
CA CYS A 60 0.28 14.71 -1.36
C CYS A 60 -0.42 14.55 -2.72
N LEU A 61 -1.11 13.42 -2.96
CA LEU A 61 -1.83 13.17 -4.21
C LEU A 61 -2.92 14.21 -4.43
N VAL A 62 -3.77 14.45 -3.41
CA VAL A 62 -4.82 15.47 -3.47
C VAL A 62 -4.23 16.87 -3.63
N GLY A 63 -3.12 17.16 -2.92
CA GLY A 63 -2.39 18.44 -3.02
C GLY A 63 -1.80 18.69 -4.41
N GLN A 64 -1.34 17.64 -5.10
CA GLN A 64 -0.83 17.68 -6.47
C GLN A 64 -1.93 17.70 -7.53
N GLY A 65 -3.20 17.61 -7.12
CA GLY A 65 -4.35 17.72 -8.02
C GLY A 65 -4.77 16.41 -8.67
N TYR A 66 -4.41 15.25 -8.12
CA TYR A 66 -5.01 13.98 -8.55
C TYR A 66 -6.50 13.98 -8.19
N GLU A 67 -7.32 13.55 -9.15
CA GLU A 67 -8.78 13.72 -9.11
C GLU A 67 -9.51 12.43 -8.71
N ASP A 68 -8.91 11.28 -8.91
CA ASP A 68 -9.52 9.97 -8.69
C ASP A 68 -8.63 9.09 -7.79
N VAL A 69 -8.61 9.44 -6.50
CA VAL A 69 -7.82 8.73 -5.49
C VAL A 69 -8.75 7.90 -4.61
N THR A 70 -8.40 6.63 -4.42
CA THR A 70 -9.06 5.71 -3.50
C THR A 70 -8.04 5.26 -2.46
N VAL A 71 -8.43 5.23 -1.19
CA VAL A 71 -7.63 4.65 -0.10
C VAL A 71 -8.40 3.48 0.48
N LEU A 72 -7.76 2.31 0.48
CA LEU A 72 -8.29 1.11 1.11
C LEU A 72 -7.41 0.75 2.31
N ASP A 73 -8.03 0.58 3.46
CA ASP A 73 -7.34 0.10 4.67
C ASP A 73 -8.27 -0.81 5.49
N LEU A 74 -7.67 -1.73 6.21
CA LEU A 74 -8.39 -2.62 7.11
C LEU A 74 -8.93 -1.87 8.35
N SER A 75 -8.22 -0.81 8.79
CA SER A 75 -8.58 0.00 9.96
C SER A 75 -9.43 1.21 9.57
N ALA A 76 -10.68 1.21 10.01
CA ALA A 76 -11.55 2.39 9.89
C ALA A 76 -11.01 3.58 10.69
N ALA A 77 -10.33 3.33 11.84
CA ALA A 77 -9.73 4.36 12.65
C ALA A 77 -8.58 5.07 11.91
N ALA A 78 -7.76 4.33 11.16
CA ALA A 78 -6.69 4.89 10.35
C ALA A 78 -7.25 5.80 9.24
N LEU A 79 -8.29 5.35 8.54
CA LEU A 79 -8.96 6.16 7.51
C LEU A 79 -9.58 7.42 8.10
N ALA A 80 -10.24 7.33 9.27
CA ALA A 80 -10.83 8.49 9.95
C ALA A 80 -9.77 9.54 10.32
N SER A 81 -8.57 9.10 10.73
CA SER A 81 -7.44 9.99 11.01
C SER A 81 -7.00 10.77 9.76
N ALA A 82 -6.85 10.10 8.62
CA ALA A 82 -6.51 10.75 7.35
C ALA A 82 -7.61 11.70 6.87
N GLN A 83 -8.88 11.31 6.99
CA GLN A 83 -10.03 12.15 6.65
C GLN A 83 -10.06 13.42 7.49
N SER A 84 -9.88 13.28 8.81
CA SER A 84 -9.84 14.43 9.73
C SER A 84 -8.71 15.41 9.37
N ARG A 85 -7.53 14.91 9.01
CA ARG A 85 -6.38 15.70 8.61
C ARG A 85 -6.61 16.44 7.29
N LEU A 86 -7.25 15.81 6.31
CA LEU A 86 -7.57 16.39 5.01
C LEU A 86 -8.69 17.44 5.08
N GLY A 87 -9.57 17.39 6.11
CA GLY A 87 -10.73 18.28 6.23
C GLY A 87 -11.65 18.17 5.00
N ASP A 88 -12.08 19.30 4.46
CA ASP A 88 -12.99 19.36 3.31
C ASP A 88 -12.45 18.61 2.06
N LYS A 89 -11.12 18.53 1.94
CA LYS A 89 -10.51 17.80 0.82
C LYS A 89 -10.75 16.28 0.88
N ALA A 90 -11.11 15.73 2.05
CA ALA A 90 -11.44 14.31 2.21
C ALA A 90 -12.63 13.88 1.32
N ASN A 91 -13.53 14.79 0.98
CA ASN A 91 -14.67 14.55 0.07
C ASN A 91 -14.25 14.25 -1.38
N ARG A 92 -12.99 14.52 -1.74
CA ARG A 92 -12.41 14.23 -3.06
C ARG A 92 -11.80 12.84 -3.15
N VAL A 93 -11.74 12.10 -2.05
CA VAL A 93 -11.12 10.78 -1.94
C VAL A 93 -12.19 9.73 -1.69
N LYS A 94 -12.05 8.56 -2.29
CA LYS A 94 -12.86 7.39 -2.00
C LYS A 94 -12.21 6.59 -0.89
N TRP A 95 -12.95 6.33 0.18
CA TRP A 95 -12.46 5.63 1.36
C TRP A 95 -13.12 4.26 1.47
N ILE A 96 -12.32 3.20 1.60
CA ILE A 96 -12.80 1.82 1.69
C ILE A 96 -12.20 1.17 2.94
N ALA A 97 -13.05 0.90 3.95
CA ALA A 97 -12.64 0.12 5.11
C ALA A 97 -12.90 -1.36 4.81
N ALA A 98 -11.85 -2.10 4.44
CA ALA A 98 -11.95 -3.51 4.06
C ALA A 98 -10.62 -4.24 4.17
N ASP A 99 -10.69 -5.57 4.39
CA ASP A 99 -9.55 -6.46 4.16
C ASP A 99 -9.33 -6.65 2.66
N VAL A 100 -8.16 -6.29 2.16
CA VAL A 100 -7.81 -6.40 0.75
C VAL A 100 -7.94 -7.83 0.22
N THR A 101 -7.79 -8.85 1.08
CA THR A 101 -7.92 -10.26 0.69
C THR A 101 -9.38 -10.70 0.47
N ALA A 102 -10.32 -10.01 1.10
CA ALA A 102 -11.76 -10.27 1.01
C ALA A 102 -12.54 -9.23 0.19
N TRP A 103 -11.91 -8.06 -0.08
CA TRP A 103 -12.52 -6.97 -0.83
C TRP A 103 -12.78 -7.37 -2.29
N GLU A 104 -13.98 -7.04 -2.79
CA GLU A 104 -14.33 -7.23 -4.20
C GLU A 104 -14.25 -5.90 -4.94
N PRO A 105 -13.30 -5.76 -5.91
CA PRO A 105 -13.21 -4.54 -6.72
C PRO A 105 -14.48 -4.31 -7.56
N THR A 106 -15.10 -3.16 -7.40
CA THR A 106 -16.28 -2.76 -8.20
C THR A 106 -15.90 -1.90 -9.40
N ARG A 107 -14.63 -1.58 -9.55
CA ARG A 107 -14.07 -0.80 -10.65
C ARG A 107 -12.60 -1.17 -10.88
N VAL A 108 -12.02 -0.64 -11.94
CA VAL A 108 -10.60 -0.79 -12.26
C VAL A 108 -9.83 0.52 -12.10
N TYR A 109 -8.53 0.39 -11.85
CA TYR A 109 -7.59 1.47 -11.58
C TYR A 109 -6.44 1.48 -12.59
N ASP A 110 -5.88 2.66 -12.84
CA ASP A 110 -4.68 2.84 -13.66
C ASP A 110 -3.42 2.50 -12.87
N LEU A 111 -3.48 2.72 -11.54
CA LEU A 111 -2.37 2.51 -10.63
C LEU A 111 -2.83 1.88 -9.31
N TRP A 112 -2.18 0.80 -8.94
CA TRP A 112 -2.22 0.18 -7.62
C TRP A 112 -0.93 0.53 -6.88
N HIS A 113 -1.06 1.14 -5.73
CA HIS A 113 0.05 1.41 -4.82
C HIS A 113 -0.15 0.62 -3.53
N ASP A 114 0.92 0.02 -3.03
CA ASP A 114 0.97 -0.70 -1.76
C ASP A 114 2.34 -0.45 -1.12
N ARG A 115 2.33 0.19 0.02
CA ARG A 115 3.54 0.34 0.84
C ARG A 115 3.34 -0.33 2.18
N ALA A 116 3.91 -1.52 2.32
CA ALA A 116 3.92 -2.31 3.55
C ALA A 116 2.54 -2.86 3.97
N ALA A 117 1.61 -3.14 3.01
CA ALA A 117 0.39 -3.88 3.31
C ALA A 117 0.54 -5.37 2.96
N VAL A 118 0.94 -5.71 1.72
CA VAL A 118 1.10 -7.10 1.28
C VAL A 118 2.08 -7.90 2.13
N HIS A 119 3.09 -7.25 2.71
CA HIS A 119 4.10 -7.96 3.50
C HIS A 119 3.55 -8.58 4.80
N PHE A 120 2.39 -8.14 5.28
CA PHE A 120 1.69 -8.76 6.42
C PHE A 120 0.95 -10.04 6.04
N LEU A 121 0.79 -10.31 4.76
CA LEU A 121 0.17 -11.55 4.28
C LEU A 121 1.23 -12.65 4.24
N THR A 122 1.32 -13.44 5.31
CA THR A 122 2.33 -14.49 5.45
C THR A 122 1.84 -15.82 4.89
N GLU A 123 0.52 -16.07 4.91
CA GLU A 123 -0.10 -17.30 4.46
C GLU A 123 -0.29 -17.32 2.94
N SER A 124 -0.08 -18.48 2.32
CA SER A 124 -0.21 -18.66 0.87
C SER A 124 -1.62 -18.34 0.34
N ALA A 125 -2.65 -18.65 1.12
CA ALA A 125 -4.04 -18.36 0.75
C ALA A 125 -4.29 -16.84 0.70
N ASP A 126 -3.78 -16.08 1.67
CA ASP A 126 -3.92 -14.63 1.71
C ASP A 126 -3.16 -13.95 0.55
N LYS A 127 -1.95 -14.45 0.24
CA LYS A 127 -1.17 -13.98 -0.92
C LYS A 127 -1.91 -14.22 -2.23
N ALA A 128 -2.48 -15.41 -2.40
CA ALA A 128 -3.27 -15.74 -3.58
C ALA A 128 -4.54 -14.88 -3.69
N ALA A 129 -5.24 -14.64 -2.58
CA ALA A 129 -6.38 -13.73 -2.54
C ALA A 129 -5.98 -12.30 -2.94
N TYR A 130 -4.90 -11.75 -2.34
CA TYR A 130 -4.36 -10.43 -2.70
C TYR A 130 -4.05 -10.33 -4.20
N VAL A 131 -3.35 -11.30 -4.77
CA VAL A 131 -3.02 -11.32 -6.21
C VAL A 131 -4.27 -11.37 -7.08
N SER A 132 -5.29 -12.13 -6.67
CA SER A 132 -6.59 -12.16 -7.35
C SER A 132 -7.26 -10.79 -7.36
N ARG A 133 -7.28 -10.07 -6.21
CA ARG A 133 -7.85 -8.70 -6.11
C ARG A 133 -7.05 -7.70 -6.93
N LEU A 134 -5.71 -7.75 -6.83
CA LEU A 134 -4.81 -6.94 -7.64
C LEU A 134 -5.11 -7.11 -9.14
N LYS A 135 -5.21 -8.37 -9.61
CA LYS A 135 -5.52 -8.68 -11.00
C LYS A 135 -6.90 -8.18 -11.41
N ALA A 136 -7.91 -8.26 -10.56
CA ALA A 136 -9.25 -7.77 -10.85
C ALA A 136 -9.32 -6.24 -10.87
N ALA A 137 -8.54 -5.57 -10.01
CA ALA A 137 -8.63 -4.12 -9.80
C ALA A 137 -7.75 -3.27 -10.74
N VAL A 138 -6.65 -3.80 -11.27
CA VAL A 138 -5.76 -3.01 -12.14
C VAL A 138 -6.15 -3.25 -13.61
N LYS A 139 -6.21 -2.19 -14.43
CA LYS A 139 -6.48 -2.30 -15.87
C LYS A 139 -5.34 -3.06 -16.59
N PRO A 140 -5.61 -3.81 -17.68
CA PRO A 140 -4.54 -4.21 -18.60
C PRO A 140 -3.69 -3.00 -19.01
N GLY A 141 -2.37 -3.13 -18.93
CA GLY A 141 -1.43 -2.00 -19.11
C GLY A 141 -1.30 -1.06 -17.92
N GLY A 142 -2.08 -1.25 -16.86
CA GLY A 142 -1.99 -0.47 -15.63
C GLY A 142 -0.70 -0.77 -14.83
N SER A 143 -0.33 0.13 -13.96
CA SER A 143 0.89 0.06 -13.16
C SER A 143 0.62 -0.44 -11.74
N VAL A 144 1.60 -1.13 -11.17
CA VAL A 144 1.56 -1.63 -9.78
C VAL A 144 2.86 -1.26 -9.11
N ILE A 145 2.79 -0.53 -8.00
CA ILE A 145 3.95 -0.16 -7.18
C ILE A 145 3.81 -0.82 -5.82
N ILE A 146 4.75 -1.67 -5.45
CA ILE A 146 4.74 -2.38 -4.16
C ILE A 146 6.06 -2.14 -3.44
N GLY A 147 5.96 -1.59 -2.22
CA GLY A 147 7.06 -1.41 -1.29
C GLY A 147 6.94 -2.35 -0.09
N THR A 148 7.92 -3.22 0.11
CA THR A 148 7.98 -4.18 1.22
C THR A 148 9.29 -4.05 1.98
N PHE A 149 9.42 -4.67 3.15
CA PHE A 149 10.74 -4.87 3.70
C PHE A 149 11.57 -5.76 2.77
N ALA A 150 12.81 -5.35 2.58
CA ALA A 150 13.79 -6.08 1.80
C ALA A 150 14.29 -7.34 2.54
N PRO A 151 14.95 -8.30 1.89
CA PRO A 151 15.47 -9.51 2.53
C PRO A 151 16.38 -9.26 3.74
N ASP A 152 17.10 -8.14 3.73
CA ASP A 152 17.96 -7.65 4.82
C ASP A 152 17.28 -6.58 5.72
N GLY A 153 15.96 -6.39 5.55
CA GLY A 153 15.13 -5.55 6.39
C GLY A 153 14.60 -6.27 7.62
N PRO A 154 13.75 -5.60 8.44
CA PRO A 154 13.19 -6.18 9.65
C PRO A 154 12.32 -7.43 9.36
N GLU A 155 12.31 -8.38 10.31
CA GLU A 155 11.44 -9.57 10.24
C GLU A 155 10.05 -9.33 10.82
N ARG A 156 9.88 -8.21 11.53
CA ARG A 156 8.63 -7.83 12.16
C ARG A 156 8.32 -6.35 11.92
N CYS A 157 7.03 -6.05 11.81
CA CYS A 157 6.49 -4.69 11.79
C CYS A 157 5.30 -4.62 12.74
N SER A 158 5.22 -3.60 13.58
CA SER A 158 4.16 -3.46 14.60
C SER A 158 3.96 -4.73 15.46
N GLY A 159 5.03 -5.48 15.75
CA GLY A 159 4.98 -6.74 16.49
C GLY A 159 4.57 -7.97 15.67
N LEU A 160 4.08 -7.80 14.45
CA LEU A 160 3.67 -8.88 13.56
C LEU A 160 4.85 -9.36 12.70
N ILE A 161 4.89 -10.67 12.41
CA ILE A 161 5.81 -11.26 11.44
C ILE A 161 5.42 -10.76 10.05
N VAL A 162 6.41 -10.49 9.20
CA VAL A 162 6.20 -10.05 7.81
C VAL A 162 6.98 -10.91 6.83
N SER A 163 6.44 -11.03 5.63
CA SER A 163 7.17 -11.56 4.47
C SER A 163 8.10 -10.46 3.93
N ARG A 164 9.38 -10.79 3.74
CA ARG A 164 10.36 -9.89 3.12
C ARG A 164 10.56 -10.29 1.67
N TYR A 165 10.68 -9.31 0.79
CA TYR A 165 10.79 -9.57 -0.64
C TYR A 165 11.97 -8.83 -1.25
N ASP A 166 12.63 -9.49 -2.18
CA ASP A 166 13.33 -8.84 -3.29
C ASP A 166 12.42 -8.77 -4.52
N ALA A 167 12.91 -8.15 -5.58
CA ALA A 167 12.11 -7.98 -6.80
C ALA A 167 11.73 -9.31 -7.45
N ALA A 168 12.62 -10.31 -7.41
CA ALA A 168 12.40 -11.61 -8.03
C ALA A 168 11.35 -12.44 -7.27
N SER A 169 11.44 -12.50 -5.95
CA SER A 169 10.47 -13.23 -5.10
C SER A 169 9.09 -12.59 -5.11
N LEU A 170 9.03 -11.23 -5.20
CA LEU A 170 7.75 -10.55 -5.36
C LEU A 170 7.16 -10.81 -6.74
N ALA A 171 7.95 -10.75 -7.82
CA ALA A 171 7.51 -11.09 -9.17
C ALA A 171 6.98 -12.54 -9.25
N ALA A 172 7.67 -13.48 -8.61
CA ALA A 172 7.20 -14.87 -8.52
C ALA A 172 5.86 -14.98 -7.78
N THR A 173 5.66 -14.16 -6.72
CA THR A 173 4.40 -14.12 -5.97
C THR A 173 3.25 -13.57 -6.82
N LEU A 174 3.48 -12.50 -7.59
CA LEU A 174 2.45 -11.88 -8.45
C LEU A 174 2.12 -12.74 -9.69
N GLY A 175 3.09 -13.52 -10.16
CA GLY A 175 2.93 -14.41 -11.31
C GLY A 175 3.03 -13.73 -12.67
N CYS A 176 2.86 -14.51 -13.74
CA CYS A 176 3.11 -14.11 -15.13
C CYS A 176 2.19 -13.00 -15.68
N GLY A 177 1.15 -12.61 -14.94
CA GLY A 177 0.27 -11.50 -15.34
C GLY A 177 0.87 -10.11 -15.10
N PHE A 178 2.04 -10.02 -14.47
CA PHE A 178 2.70 -8.76 -14.08
C PHE A 178 4.18 -8.79 -14.49
N GLU A 179 4.56 -7.85 -15.34
CA GLU A 179 5.94 -7.66 -15.78
C GLU A 179 6.66 -6.69 -14.87
N LEU A 180 7.79 -7.09 -14.30
CA LEU A 180 8.65 -6.22 -13.51
C LEU A 180 9.33 -5.21 -14.43
N ILE A 181 9.11 -3.91 -14.20
CA ILE A 181 9.64 -2.82 -15.03
C ILE A 181 10.66 -1.94 -14.32
N ASP A 182 10.63 -1.87 -12.99
CA ASP A 182 11.60 -1.11 -12.21
C ASP A 182 11.75 -1.66 -10.80
N THR A 183 12.92 -1.45 -10.20
CA THR A 183 13.22 -1.83 -8.82
C THR A 183 14.03 -0.74 -8.13
N ARG A 184 13.73 -0.48 -6.85
CA ARG A 184 14.45 0.51 -6.05
C ARG A 184 14.62 0.05 -4.61
N ARG A 185 15.85 0.14 -4.10
CA ARG A 185 16.14 0.02 -2.67
C ARG A 185 15.94 1.38 -2.00
N HIS A 186 15.39 1.38 -0.80
CA HIS A 186 15.17 2.59 -0.02
C HIS A 186 15.41 2.33 1.46
N GLU A 187 16.13 3.24 2.12
CA GLU A 187 16.29 3.24 3.57
C GLU A 187 15.33 4.28 4.18
N HIS A 188 14.45 3.79 5.03
CA HIS A 188 13.52 4.60 5.80
C HIS A 188 14.05 4.73 7.24
N THR A 189 14.22 5.95 7.72
CA THR A 189 14.48 6.21 9.13
C THR A 189 13.18 6.44 9.87
N THR A 190 12.88 5.58 10.84
CA THR A 190 11.68 5.69 11.67
C THR A 190 11.74 6.93 12.55
N PRO A 191 10.62 7.42 13.12
CA PRO A 191 10.63 8.51 14.11
C PRO A 191 11.52 8.24 15.33
N SER A 192 11.77 6.96 15.66
CA SER A 192 12.67 6.56 16.75
C SER A 192 14.14 6.44 16.33
N GLY A 193 14.50 6.79 15.09
CA GLY A 193 15.87 6.76 14.59
C GLY A 193 16.36 5.41 14.07
N VAL A 194 15.48 4.40 13.99
CA VAL A 194 15.85 3.07 13.46
C VAL A 194 15.74 3.05 11.94
N THR A 195 16.77 2.52 11.26
CA THR A 195 16.76 2.35 9.81
C THR A 195 16.02 1.07 9.42
N GLN A 196 15.07 1.19 8.51
CA GLN A 196 14.34 0.09 7.89
C GLN A 196 14.65 0.04 6.40
N ARG A 197 15.07 -1.14 5.89
CA ARG A 197 15.38 -1.33 4.48
C ARG A 197 14.18 -1.84 3.72
N PHE A 198 13.78 -1.06 2.71
CA PHE A 198 12.67 -1.37 1.81
C PHE A 198 13.20 -1.78 0.43
N GLN A 199 12.43 -2.65 -0.21
CA GLN A 199 12.46 -2.92 -1.63
C GLN A 199 11.16 -2.39 -2.24
N PHE A 200 11.26 -1.46 -3.15
CA PHE A 200 10.15 -1.08 -4.04
C PHE A 200 10.31 -1.82 -5.36
N SER A 201 9.21 -2.35 -5.87
CA SER A 201 9.16 -3.02 -7.16
C SER A 201 7.96 -2.49 -7.93
N THR A 202 8.17 -2.11 -9.19
CA THR A 202 7.15 -1.57 -10.07
C THR A 202 6.87 -2.56 -11.18
N PHE A 203 5.60 -2.84 -11.41
CA PHE A 203 5.16 -3.79 -12.42
C PHE A 203 4.18 -3.14 -13.39
N ARG A 204 4.07 -3.74 -14.58
CA ARG A 204 3.03 -3.49 -15.57
C ARG A 204 2.12 -4.69 -15.66
N ARG A 205 0.79 -4.49 -15.55
CA ARG A 205 -0.16 -5.57 -15.83
C ARG A 205 -0.16 -5.90 -17.32
N GLY A 206 0.06 -7.17 -17.64
CA GLY A 206 -0.07 -7.68 -18.99
C GLY A 206 -1.52 -7.65 -19.51
N PRO A 207 -1.73 -7.94 -20.81
CA PRO A 207 -3.07 -8.10 -21.37
C PRO A 207 -3.78 -9.31 -20.73
N ASP A 208 -5.11 -9.27 -20.72
CA ASP A 208 -5.90 -10.45 -20.37
C ASP A 208 -5.70 -11.53 -21.44
N ARG A 209 -5.27 -12.72 -21.01
CA ARG A 209 -5.11 -13.91 -21.87
C ARG A 209 -6.32 -14.80 -21.72
#